data_a1094bf7781002761c934c4779eddd8e
#
_entry.id   a1094bf7781002761c934c4779eddd8e
#
_cell.length_a   1.000
_cell.length_b   1.000
_cell.length_c   1.000
_cell.angle_alpha   90.00
_cell.angle_beta   90.00
_cell.angle_gamma   90.00
#
_symmetry.space_group_name_H-M   'P 1'
#
loop_
_entity.id
_entity.type
_entity.pdbx_description
1 polymer ?
#
loop_
_entity_poly.entity_id
_entity_poly.type
_entity_poly.pdbx_seq_one_letter_code
_entity_poly.pdbx_strand_id
1 'polypeptide(L)'
;AHESTLGNLFSDAYKWAVEQATGQTVDVALTAAGVIRETMPVGHVTVSDVFNAASLGVGTEGELIGVYITGADLMNALEVDSSVYPLMHSAQLFMSGVEYSYNTNRMIFNKVDYAMLRRADDSLEAIDKDKLYLVVTGMYAGQMLGSVEETSFGLLTITPRDAQGNPIAVEDLEDYVVYDEAGNPVKEWYAITSYLQQMDGTMEEQYGQVDSRKVIYESWNPAKLLRNANKFTYILLAVMLLLILLSALILRWIVKRIGRRKNAEQIKKEK
;
A
#
# COMPACT_ATOMS: atom_id res chain seq x y z
N ALA A 1 9.33 7.57 0.65
CA ALA A 1 8.61 6.96 -0.47
C ALA A 1 8.42 8.02 -1.55
N HIS A 2 8.55 7.63 -2.80
CA HIS A 2 8.29 8.48 -3.94
C HIS A 2 7.54 7.67 -4.98
N GLU A 3 6.77 8.33 -5.82
CA GLU A 3 6.28 7.73 -7.04
C GLU A 3 7.48 7.37 -7.93
N SER A 4 7.39 6.27 -8.68
CA SER A 4 8.44 5.79 -9.57
C SER A 4 7.87 5.59 -10.97
N THR A 5 8.50 6.21 -11.96
CA THR A 5 8.13 6.03 -13.37
C THR A 5 8.23 4.57 -13.79
N LEU A 6 9.28 3.87 -13.35
CA LEU A 6 9.45 2.44 -13.62
C LEU A 6 8.41 1.59 -12.87
N GLY A 7 8.06 1.95 -11.64
CA GLY A 7 6.97 1.30 -10.90
C GLY A 7 5.61 1.50 -11.57
N ASN A 8 5.37 2.70 -12.11
CA ASN A 8 4.16 3.00 -12.89
C ASN A 8 4.11 2.14 -14.16
N LEU A 9 5.22 2.06 -14.91
CA LEU A 9 5.34 1.20 -16.09
C LEU A 9 4.99 -0.26 -15.78
N PHE A 10 5.54 -0.83 -14.70
CA PHE A 10 5.29 -2.22 -14.33
C PHE A 10 3.82 -2.45 -13.99
N SER A 11 3.23 -1.61 -13.15
CA SER A 11 1.82 -1.74 -12.78
C SER A 11 0.88 -1.54 -13.97
N ASP A 12 1.18 -0.60 -14.88
CA ASP A 12 0.39 -0.40 -16.10
C ASP A 12 0.51 -1.60 -17.05
N ALA A 13 1.71 -2.15 -17.20
CA ALA A 13 1.95 -3.34 -18.01
C ALA A 13 1.18 -4.57 -17.48
N TYR A 14 1.13 -4.76 -16.16
CA TYR A 14 0.36 -5.85 -15.55
C TYR A 14 -1.13 -5.69 -15.82
N LYS A 15 -1.66 -4.47 -15.59
CA LYS A 15 -3.06 -4.16 -15.88
C LYS A 15 -3.40 -4.47 -17.33
N TRP A 16 -2.65 -3.89 -18.26
CA TRP A 16 -2.86 -4.07 -19.68
C TRP A 16 -2.77 -5.54 -20.11
N ALA A 17 -1.74 -6.28 -19.67
CA ALA A 17 -1.55 -7.66 -20.07
C ALA A 17 -2.70 -8.57 -19.64
N VAL A 18 -3.21 -8.38 -18.42
CA VAL A 18 -4.36 -9.16 -17.94
C VAL A 18 -5.64 -8.76 -18.64
N GLU A 19 -5.86 -7.48 -18.93
CA GLU A 19 -7.00 -7.03 -19.76
C GLU A 19 -6.97 -7.62 -21.17
N GLN A 20 -5.78 -7.72 -21.79
CA GLN A 20 -5.63 -8.37 -23.09
C GLN A 20 -5.85 -9.88 -23.03
N ALA A 21 -5.33 -10.54 -21.99
CA ALA A 21 -5.42 -11.98 -21.85
C ALA A 21 -6.84 -12.47 -21.52
N THR A 22 -7.62 -11.69 -20.78
CA THR A 22 -8.91 -12.13 -20.22
C THR A 22 -10.12 -11.41 -20.80
N GLY A 23 -9.93 -10.24 -21.42
CA GLY A 23 -11.00 -9.34 -21.84
C GLY A 23 -11.76 -8.69 -20.66
N GLN A 24 -11.31 -8.88 -19.41
CA GLN A 24 -11.92 -8.28 -18.23
C GLN A 24 -11.23 -6.95 -17.90
N THR A 25 -12.01 -5.97 -17.48
CA THR A 25 -11.47 -4.70 -16.96
C THR A 25 -10.85 -4.94 -15.59
N VAL A 26 -9.58 -4.60 -15.46
CA VAL A 26 -8.85 -4.63 -14.18
C VAL A 26 -9.03 -3.29 -13.47
N ASP A 27 -9.49 -3.31 -12.23
CA ASP A 27 -9.67 -2.07 -11.45
C ASP A 27 -8.32 -1.50 -11.01
N VAL A 28 -7.46 -2.34 -10.44
CA VAL A 28 -6.14 -1.95 -9.93
C VAL A 28 -5.10 -3.02 -10.27
N ALA A 29 -3.93 -2.59 -10.71
CA ALA A 29 -2.77 -3.47 -10.75
C ALA A 29 -1.67 -2.90 -9.86
N LEU A 30 -0.92 -3.76 -9.19
CA LEU A 30 0.14 -3.32 -8.30
C LEU A 30 1.40 -4.17 -8.43
N THR A 31 2.54 -3.54 -8.14
CA THR A 31 3.84 -4.19 -7.97
C THR A 31 4.57 -3.64 -6.76
N ALA A 32 5.42 -4.45 -6.14
CA ALA A 32 6.26 -4.01 -5.03
C ALA A 32 7.63 -3.52 -5.52
N ALA A 33 8.21 -2.52 -4.86
CA ALA A 33 9.55 -2.03 -5.18
C ALA A 33 10.61 -3.14 -5.11
N GLY A 34 10.43 -4.12 -4.25
CA GLY A 34 11.33 -5.27 -4.13
C GLY A 34 11.35 -6.21 -5.33
N VAL A 35 10.32 -6.18 -6.17
CA VAL A 35 10.25 -6.96 -7.43
C VAL A 35 11.10 -6.30 -8.53
N ILE A 36 11.23 -4.98 -8.51
CA ILE A 36 12.03 -4.23 -9.48
C ILE A 36 13.50 -4.32 -9.08
N ARG A 37 14.30 -5.05 -9.87
CA ARG A 37 15.69 -5.39 -9.51
C ARG A 37 16.73 -4.51 -10.18
N GLU A 38 16.43 -3.99 -11.36
CA GLU A 38 17.32 -3.14 -12.13
C GLU A 38 16.55 -2.00 -12.80
N THR A 39 17.29 -0.99 -13.24
CA THR A 39 16.77 0.13 -14.04
C THR A 39 16.79 -0.25 -15.53
N MET A 40 15.91 0.35 -16.32
CA MET A 40 15.97 0.22 -17.77
C MET A 40 17.14 1.05 -18.32
N PRO A 41 17.91 0.52 -19.31
CA PRO A 41 19.00 1.26 -19.94
C PRO A 41 18.47 2.43 -20.77
N VAL A 42 19.34 3.42 -20.98
CA VAL A 42 19.07 4.51 -21.92
C VAL A 42 19.27 4.00 -23.37
N GLY A 43 18.33 4.31 -24.25
CA GLY A 43 18.35 3.90 -25.65
C GLY A 43 17.46 2.70 -25.92
N HIS A 44 17.96 1.72 -26.66
CA HIS A 44 17.18 0.52 -26.99
C HIS A 44 17.09 -0.43 -25.79
N VAL A 45 15.86 -0.76 -25.39
CA VAL A 45 15.58 -1.74 -24.35
C VAL A 45 15.35 -3.10 -25.01
N THR A 46 16.03 -4.12 -24.51
CA THR A 46 15.88 -5.51 -25.00
C THR A 46 15.01 -6.32 -24.04
N VAL A 47 14.51 -7.47 -24.52
CA VAL A 47 13.79 -8.43 -23.66
C VAL A 47 14.65 -8.87 -22.47
N SER A 48 15.97 -8.98 -22.67
CA SER A 48 16.88 -9.32 -21.58
C SER A 48 16.96 -8.24 -20.50
N ASP A 49 16.89 -6.97 -20.88
CA ASP A 49 16.86 -5.86 -19.91
C ASP A 49 15.59 -5.90 -19.08
N VAL A 50 14.44 -6.13 -19.73
CA VAL A 50 13.16 -6.29 -19.02
C VAL A 50 13.19 -7.50 -18.08
N PHE A 51 13.72 -8.63 -18.57
CA PHE A 51 13.85 -9.85 -17.77
C PHE A 51 14.73 -9.63 -16.53
N ASN A 52 15.83 -8.91 -16.64
CA ASN A 52 16.70 -8.59 -15.52
C ASN A 52 16.01 -7.62 -14.54
N ALA A 53 15.28 -6.64 -15.05
CA ALA A 53 14.53 -5.68 -14.22
C ALA A 53 13.40 -6.34 -13.42
N ALA A 54 12.76 -7.39 -13.98
CA ALA A 54 11.68 -8.16 -13.36
C ALA A 54 12.14 -9.56 -12.90
N SER A 55 13.39 -9.71 -12.47
CA SER A 55 14.03 -11.02 -12.25
C SER A 55 13.49 -11.82 -11.06
N LEU A 56 12.71 -11.24 -10.16
CA LEU A 56 11.96 -12.01 -9.16
C LEU A 56 10.74 -12.73 -9.76
N GLY A 57 10.22 -12.23 -10.87
CA GLY A 57 9.14 -12.86 -11.63
C GLY A 57 9.60 -13.95 -12.58
N VAL A 58 10.78 -14.58 -12.36
CA VAL A 58 11.29 -15.68 -13.20
C VAL A 58 11.09 -17.02 -12.52
N GLY A 59 10.69 -18.01 -13.30
CA GLY A 59 10.38 -19.35 -12.81
C GLY A 59 8.90 -19.57 -12.61
N THR A 60 8.55 -20.44 -11.67
CA THR A 60 7.15 -20.79 -11.35
C THR A 60 6.43 -19.74 -10.50
N GLU A 61 7.15 -18.75 -9.93
CA GLU A 61 6.58 -17.73 -9.05
C GLU A 61 6.41 -16.37 -9.74
N GLY A 62 6.73 -16.29 -11.03
CA GLY A 62 6.67 -15.05 -11.81
C GLY A 62 5.35 -14.83 -12.54
N GLU A 63 4.30 -15.56 -12.19
CA GLU A 63 2.99 -15.43 -12.79
C GLU A 63 2.22 -14.25 -12.19
N LEU A 64 1.39 -13.61 -13.04
CA LEU A 64 0.37 -12.67 -12.59
C LEU A 64 -0.84 -13.42 -12.05
N ILE A 65 -1.34 -12.96 -10.93
CA ILE A 65 -2.61 -13.42 -10.34
C ILE A 65 -3.65 -12.31 -10.40
N GLY A 66 -4.92 -12.72 -10.55
CA GLY A 66 -6.07 -11.82 -10.50
C GLY A 66 -7.01 -12.24 -9.37
N VAL A 67 -7.14 -11.42 -8.34
CA VAL A 67 -8.02 -11.68 -7.20
C VAL A 67 -8.91 -10.48 -6.95
N TYR A 68 -10.04 -10.70 -6.30
CA TYR A 68 -10.89 -9.61 -5.84
C TYR A 68 -10.55 -9.24 -4.40
N ILE A 69 -10.60 -7.94 -4.11
CA ILE A 69 -10.54 -7.42 -2.74
C ILE A 69 -11.67 -6.41 -2.54
N THR A 70 -12.09 -6.21 -1.30
CA THR A 70 -13.04 -5.14 -0.98
C THR A 70 -12.37 -3.77 -1.11
N GLY A 71 -13.15 -2.71 -1.30
CA GLY A 71 -12.59 -1.35 -1.25
C GLY A 71 -12.02 -1.00 0.12
N ALA A 72 -12.49 -1.65 1.20
CA ALA A 72 -11.89 -1.51 2.52
C ALA A 72 -10.48 -2.14 2.55
N ASP A 73 -10.28 -3.32 1.94
CA ASP A 73 -8.98 -3.97 1.81
C ASP A 73 -8.05 -3.19 0.88
N LEU A 74 -8.59 -2.58 -0.20
CA LEU A 74 -7.82 -1.68 -1.06
C LEU A 74 -7.30 -0.47 -0.27
N MET A 75 -8.13 0.16 0.57
CA MET A 75 -7.68 1.23 1.45
C MET A 75 -6.60 0.76 2.44
N ASN A 76 -6.69 -0.47 2.95
CA ASN A 76 -5.66 -1.06 3.79
C ASN A 76 -4.34 -1.26 3.02
N ALA A 77 -4.38 -1.67 1.74
CA ALA A 77 -3.19 -1.76 0.90
C ALA A 77 -2.48 -0.40 0.72
N LEU A 78 -3.25 0.69 0.53
CA LEU A 78 -2.71 2.05 0.47
C LEU A 78 -2.09 2.48 1.82
N GLU A 79 -2.69 2.08 2.93
CA GLU A 79 -2.14 2.34 4.27
C GLU A 79 -0.87 1.52 4.54
N VAL A 80 -0.77 0.29 4.03
CA VAL A 80 0.47 -0.50 4.04
C VAL A 80 1.57 0.25 3.30
N ASP A 81 1.33 0.65 2.06
CA ASP A 81 2.32 1.40 1.27
C ASP A 81 2.80 2.67 2.00
N SER A 82 1.86 3.48 2.50
CA SER A 82 2.19 4.75 3.15
C SER A 82 2.89 4.60 4.49
N SER A 83 2.66 3.49 5.21
CA SER A 83 3.10 3.29 6.59
C SER A 83 4.31 2.38 6.73
N VAL A 84 4.47 1.40 5.84
CA VAL A 84 5.54 0.39 5.93
C VAL A 84 6.83 0.85 5.26
N TYR A 85 6.76 1.73 4.27
CA TYR A 85 7.93 2.23 3.55
C TYR A 85 9.09 2.71 4.44
N PRO A 86 8.88 3.50 5.52
CA PRO A 86 9.99 3.94 6.37
C PRO A 86 10.75 2.79 7.05
N LEU A 87 10.09 1.64 7.22
CA LEU A 87 10.64 0.45 7.87
C LEU A 87 11.22 -0.54 6.87
N MET A 88 10.56 -0.69 5.70
CA MET A 88 10.91 -1.65 4.67
C MET A 88 10.71 -1.05 3.27
N HIS A 89 11.77 -0.55 2.66
CA HIS A 89 11.72 0.11 1.34
C HIS A 89 11.24 -0.81 0.22
N SER A 90 11.56 -2.10 0.29
CA SER A 90 11.14 -3.12 -0.69
C SER A 90 9.63 -3.39 -0.68
N ALA A 91 8.94 -3.05 0.41
CA ALA A 91 7.48 -3.20 0.53
C ALA A 91 6.70 -1.99 -0.01
N GLN A 92 7.37 -0.97 -0.53
CA GLN A 92 6.70 0.13 -1.22
C GLN A 92 5.95 -0.41 -2.43
N LEU A 93 4.69 0.04 -2.62
CA LEU A 93 3.84 -0.38 -3.72
C LEU A 93 3.75 0.71 -4.79
N PHE A 94 3.70 0.28 -6.04
CA PHE A 94 3.35 1.09 -7.19
C PHE A 94 2.06 0.55 -7.78
N MET A 95 1.11 1.42 -8.09
CA MET A 95 -0.24 1.00 -8.45
C MET A 95 -0.72 1.71 -9.72
N SER A 96 -1.38 0.97 -10.59
CA SER A 96 -2.17 1.45 -11.71
C SER A 96 -3.65 1.39 -11.35
N GLY A 97 -4.45 2.32 -11.87
CA GLY A 97 -5.90 2.35 -11.62
C GLY A 97 -6.31 3.02 -10.31
N VAL A 98 -5.37 3.58 -9.54
CA VAL A 98 -5.67 4.32 -8.31
C VAL A 98 -4.82 5.58 -8.21
N GLU A 99 -5.43 6.67 -7.73
CA GLU A 99 -4.78 7.92 -7.38
C GLU A 99 -4.99 8.17 -5.89
N TYR A 100 -3.93 8.48 -5.15
CA TYR A 100 -4.02 8.72 -3.72
C TYR A 100 -2.98 9.69 -3.20
N SER A 101 -3.29 10.31 -2.07
CA SER A 101 -2.35 11.13 -1.33
C SER A 101 -2.26 10.72 0.13
N TYR A 102 -1.09 10.95 0.72
CA TYR A 102 -0.91 10.74 2.13
C TYR A 102 0.01 11.77 2.79
N ASN A 103 -0.26 12.04 4.07
CA ASN A 103 0.52 12.92 4.90
C ASN A 103 1.45 12.11 5.80
N THR A 104 2.77 12.28 5.64
CA THR A 104 3.79 11.53 6.40
C THR A 104 3.72 11.76 7.91
N ASN A 105 3.20 12.92 8.35
CA ASN A 105 3.07 13.29 9.75
C ASN A 105 1.83 12.70 10.43
N ARG A 106 0.97 12.00 9.69
CA ARG A 106 -0.17 11.29 10.28
C ARG A 106 0.29 10.00 10.97
N MET A 107 -0.63 9.48 11.77
CA MET A 107 -0.45 8.22 12.49
C MET A 107 -0.16 7.06 11.52
N ILE A 108 0.69 6.14 11.91
CA ILE A 108 0.89 4.86 11.20
C ILE A 108 -0.46 4.17 10.99
N PHE A 109 -0.68 3.58 9.81
CA PHE A 109 -1.93 2.95 9.37
C PHE A 109 -3.14 3.93 9.33
N ASN A 110 -2.87 5.22 9.22
CA ASN A 110 -3.85 6.27 8.98
C ASN A 110 -3.22 7.47 8.27
N LYS A 111 -2.30 7.23 7.35
CA LYS A 111 -1.59 8.29 6.62
C LYS A 111 -2.32 8.75 5.38
N VAL A 112 -3.09 7.88 4.74
CA VAL A 112 -3.85 8.18 3.53
C VAL A 112 -5.01 9.13 3.89
N ASP A 113 -5.14 10.22 3.17
CA ASP A 113 -6.21 11.19 3.37
C ASP A 113 -7.09 11.43 2.14
N TYR A 114 -6.64 10.93 0.99
CA TYR A 114 -7.37 10.94 -0.26
C TYR A 114 -7.03 9.67 -1.05
N ALA A 115 -8.03 9.02 -1.63
CA ALA A 115 -7.87 7.93 -2.59
C ALA A 115 -9.11 7.81 -3.48
N MET A 116 -8.88 7.65 -4.78
CA MET A 116 -9.89 7.46 -5.81
C MET A 116 -9.41 6.41 -6.81
N LEU A 117 -10.31 5.69 -7.42
CA LEU A 117 -10.00 4.91 -8.61
C LEU A 117 -9.84 5.83 -9.80
N ARG A 118 -8.80 5.59 -10.61
CA ARG A 118 -8.58 6.27 -11.88
C ARG A 118 -8.95 5.32 -13.01
N ARG A 119 -10.00 5.67 -13.75
CA ARG A 119 -10.51 4.86 -14.85
C ARG A 119 -9.73 5.10 -16.14
N ALA A 120 -9.95 4.26 -17.14
CA ALA A 120 -9.24 4.33 -18.43
C ALA A 120 -9.48 5.65 -19.20
N ASP A 121 -10.55 6.35 -18.90
CA ASP A 121 -10.89 7.68 -19.45
C ASP A 121 -10.39 8.84 -18.57
N ASP A 122 -9.47 8.56 -17.63
CA ASP A 122 -8.96 9.47 -16.61
C ASP A 122 -10.00 10.02 -15.62
N SER A 123 -11.23 9.53 -15.66
CA SER A 123 -12.23 9.89 -14.65
C SER A 123 -11.89 9.28 -13.28
N LEU A 124 -12.24 10.03 -12.23
CA LEU A 124 -12.03 9.60 -10.85
C LEU A 124 -13.33 9.10 -10.23
N GLU A 125 -13.30 7.88 -9.71
CA GLU A 125 -14.43 7.23 -9.04
C GLU A 125 -14.09 7.01 -7.56
N ALA A 126 -15.04 7.31 -6.66
CA ALA A 126 -14.85 7.05 -5.24
C ALA A 126 -14.78 5.54 -4.96
N ILE A 127 -13.83 5.15 -4.09
CA ILE A 127 -13.70 3.77 -3.65
C ILE A 127 -14.86 3.45 -2.69
N ASP A 128 -15.74 2.54 -3.10
CA ASP A 128 -16.79 1.98 -2.25
C ASP A 128 -16.21 0.85 -1.41
N LYS A 129 -16.29 0.96 -0.09
CA LYS A 129 -15.66 0.03 0.84
C LYS A 129 -16.18 -1.39 0.76
N ASP A 130 -17.43 -1.55 0.36
CA ASP A 130 -18.11 -2.85 0.34
C ASP A 130 -18.08 -3.51 -1.05
N LYS A 131 -17.74 -2.76 -2.10
CA LYS A 131 -17.61 -3.25 -3.47
C LYS A 131 -16.36 -4.08 -3.63
N LEU A 132 -16.43 -5.12 -4.45
CA LEU A 132 -15.29 -5.92 -4.90
C LEU A 132 -14.62 -5.25 -6.10
N TYR A 133 -13.30 -5.23 -6.08
CA TYR A 133 -12.44 -4.71 -7.14
C TYR A 133 -11.47 -5.79 -7.58
N LEU A 134 -11.34 -5.98 -8.90
CA LEU A 134 -10.35 -6.89 -9.47
C LEU A 134 -8.96 -6.27 -9.35
N VAL A 135 -8.11 -6.93 -8.59
CA VAL A 135 -6.72 -6.53 -8.38
C VAL A 135 -5.78 -7.55 -8.99
N VAL A 136 -4.81 -7.05 -9.75
CA VAL A 136 -3.78 -7.85 -10.40
C VAL A 136 -2.42 -7.54 -9.77
N THR A 137 -1.65 -8.59 -9.53
CA THR A 137 -0.28 -8.46 -9.02
C THR A 137 0.54 -9.69 -9.38
N GLY A 138 1.86 -9.63 -9.24
CA GLY A 138 2.70 -10.82 -9.29
C GLY A 138 2.44 -11.74 -8.10
N MET A 139 2.60 -13.04 -8.28
CA MET A 139 2.39 -14.07 -7.25
C MET A 139 3.11 -13.74 -5.94
N TYR A 140 4.38 -13.37 -6.02
CA TYR A 140 5.19 -13.02 -4.84
C TYR A 140 4.58 -11.84 -4.04
N ALA A 141 4.16 -10.78 -4.74
CA ALA A 141 3.56 -9.62 -4.08
C ALA A 141 2.18 -9.96 -3.48
N GLY A 142 1.41 -10.83 -4.14
CA GLY A 142 0.14 -11.35 -3.63
C GLY A 142 0.30 -12.13 -2.32
N GLN A 143 1.29 -13.02 -2.24
CA GLN A 143 1.64 -13.76 -1.02
C GLN A 143 2.09 -12.81 0.11
N MET A 144 2.88 -11.78 -0.22
CA MET A 144 3.31 -10.76 0.73
C MET A 144 2.14 -9.95 1.29
N LEU A 145 1.17 -9.57 0.45
CA LEU A 145 -0.04 -8.87 0.90
C LEU A 145 -0.90 -9.74 1.82
N GLY A 146 -0.97 -11.05 1.57
CA GLY A 146 -1.65 -12.00 2.44
C GLY A 146 -1.05 -12.07 3.86
N SER A 147 0.25 -11.77 4.02
CA SER A 147 0.94 -11.74 5.32
C SER A 147 0.81 -10.42 6.09
N VAL A 148 0.11 -9.43 5.55
CA VAL A 148 -0.05 -8.09 6.16
C VAL A 148 -0.74 -8.16 7.52
N GLU A 149 -1.72 -9.04 7.69
CA GLU A 149 -2.44 -9.20 8.95
C GLU A 149 -1.50 -9.60 10.08
N GLU A 150 -0.67 -10.61 9.87
CA GLU A 150 0.31 -11.08 10.86
C GLU A 150 1.34 -9.98 11.16
N THR A 151 1.90 -9.36 10.14
CA THR A 151 2.94 -8.33 10.27
C THR A 151 2.41 -7.05 10.92
N SER A 152 1.13 -6.72 10.74
CA SER A 152 0.46 -5.57 11.35
C SER A 152 -0.16 -5.85 12.71
N PHE A 153 0.05 -7.04 13.30
CA PHE A 153 -0.58 -7.48 14.55
C PHE A 153 -2.12 -7.44 14.47
N GLY A 154 -2.69 -7.80 13.34
CA GLY A 154 -4.13 -7.78 13.11
C GLY A 154 -4.74 -6.37 12.94
N LEU A 155 -3.90 -5.33 12.78
CA LEU A 155 -4.37 -3.95 12.59
C LEU A 155 -4.88 -3.70 11.18
N LEU A 156 -4.27 -4.32 10.18
CA LEU A 156 -4.67 -4.27 8.78
C LEU A 156 -4.88 -5.70 8.28
N THR A 157 -5.95 -5.90 7.52
CA THR A 157 -6.23 -7.13 6.80
C THR A 157 -6.40 -6.81 5.33
N ILE A 158 -5.84 -7.65 4.46
CA ILE A 158 -6.11 -7.64 3.03
C ILE A 158 -6.46 -9.08 2.70
N THR A 159 -7.74 -9.32 2.47
CA THR A 159 -8.25 -10.67 2.23
C THR A 159 -8.51 -10.86 0.74
N PRO A 160 -7.70 -11.67 0.03
CA PRO A 160 -8.01 -12.06 -1.34
C PRO A 160 -9.36 -12.80 -1.39
N ARG A 161 -10.12 -12.58 -2.46
CA ARG A 161 -11.45 -13.17 -2.66
C ARG A 161 -11.62 -13.63 -4.09
N ASP A 162 -12.50 -14.59 -4.28
CA ASP A 162 -13.00 -14.96 -5.61
C ASP A 162 -14.00 -13.91 -6.16
N ALA A 163 -14.48 -14.10 -7.38
CA ALA A 163 -15.47 -13.22 -8.00
C ALA A 163 -16.83 -13.21 -7.29
N GLN A 164 -17.11 -14.20 -6.44
CA GLN A 164 -18.31 -14.32 -5.62
C GLN A 164 -18.15 -13.68 -4.24
N GLY A 165 -16.92 -13.21 -3.92
CA GLY A 165 -16.59 -12.58 -2.65
C GLY A 165 -16.19 -13.56 -1.53
N ASN A 166 -15.99 -14.85 -1.83
CA ASN A 166 -15.50 -15.81 -0.86
C ASN A 166 -14.00 -15.59 -0.61
N PRO A 167 -13.54 -15.62 0.65
CA PRO A 167 -12.13 -15.53 0.96
C PRO A 167 -11.31 -16.67 0.34
N ILE A 168 -10.11 -16.32 -0.16
CA ILE A 168 -9.11 -17.25 -0.69
C ILE A 168 -7.97 -17.33 0.31
N ALA A 169 -7.51 -18.55 0.63
CA ALA A 169 -6.31 -18.72 1.43
C ALA A 169 -5.06 -18.35 0.61
N VAL A 170 -4.02 -17.85 1.27
CA VAL A 170 -2.78 -17.44 0.59
C VAL A 170 -2.12 -18.62 -0.14
N GLU A 171 -2.26 -19.82 0.39
CA GLU A 171 -1.78 -21.08 -0.17
C GLU A 171 -2.49 -21.45 -1.48
N ASP A 172 -3.71 -20.97 -1.68
CA ASP A 172 -4.55 -21.27 -2.87
C ASP A 172 -4.43 -20.20 -3.96
N LEU A 173 -3.54 -19.20 -3.81
CA LEU A 173 -3.36 -18.13 -4.81
C LEU A 173 -2.89 -18.64 -6.18
N GLU A 174 -2.25 -19.80 -6.23
CA GLU A 174 -1.84 -20.47 -7.47
C GLU A 174 -3.05 -20.81 -8.37
N ASP A 175 -4.22 -21.03 -7.83
CA ASP A 175 -5.46 -21.28 -8.58
C ASP A 175 -5.99 -20.03 -9.29
N TYR A 176 -5.45 -18.86 -8.97
CA TYR A 176 -5.85 -17.56 -9.51
C TYR A 176 -4.81 -16.96 -10.46
N VAL A 177 -3.88 -17.77 -10.92
CA VAL A 177 -2.96 -17.40 -12.01
C VAL A 177 -3.75 -17.03 -13.26
N VAL A 178 -3.36 -15.92 -13.89
CA VAL A 178 -3.96 -15.48 -15.15
C VAL A 178 -3.34 -16.24 -16.32
N TYR A 179 -4.18 -16.77 -17.21
CA TYR A 179 -3.76 -17.45 -18.41
C TYR A 179 -4.20 -16.69 -19.66
N ASP A 180 -3.38 -16.73 -20.71
CA ASP A 180 -3.72 -16.20 -22.01
C ASP A 180 -4.68 -17.16 -22.78
N GLU A 181 -5.16 -16.74 -23.96
CA GLU A 181 -6.04 -17.55 -24.80
C GLU A 181 -5.41 -18.88 -25.24
N ALA A 182 -4.09 -18.99 -25.25
CA ALA A 182 -3.35 -20.22 -25.59
C ALA A 182 -3.15 -21.15 -24.38
N GLY A 183 -3.58 -20.72 -23.19
CA GLY A 183 -3.43 -21.46 -21.94
C GLY A 183 -2.03 -21.33 -21.30
N ASN A 184 -1.24 -20.33 -21.68
CA ASN A 184 0.02 -20.04 -21.02
C ASN A 184 -0.20 -19.07 -19.85
N PRO A 185 0.50 -19.25 -18.72
CA PRO A 185 0.43 -18.29 -17.62
C PRO A 185 1.05 -16.95 -18.05
N VAL A 186 0.36 -15.86 -17.74
CA VAL A 186 0.87 -14.50 -17.98
C VAL A 186 1.94 -14.19 -16.96
N LYS A 187 3.18 -13.99 -17.40
CA LYS A 187 4.33 -13.72 -16.55
C LYS A 187 4.64 -12.23 -16.49
N GLU A 188 5.15 -11.78 -15.35
CA GLU A 188 5.49 -10.37 -15.09
C GLU A 188 6.40 -9.79 -16.19
N TRP A 189 7.53 -10.44 -16.48
CA TRP A 189 8.47 -9.96 -17.51
C TRP A 189 7.84 -9.97 -18.92
N TYR A 190 6.98 -10.95 -19.20
CA TYR A 190 6.30 -11.04 -20.50
C TYR A 190 5.25 -9.94 -20.64
N ALA A 191 4.49 -9.66 -19.59
CA ALA A 191 3.54 -8.56 -19.53
C ALA A 191 4.22 -7.22 -19.85
N ILE A 192 5.36 -6.94 -19.20
CA ILE A 192 6.13 -5.71 -19.42
C ILE A 192 6.69 -5.67 -20.86
N THR A 193 7.28 -6.77 -21.33
CA THR A 193 7.83 -6.85 -22.70
C THR A 193 6.75 -6.61 -23.74
N SER A 194 5.60 -7.26 -23.62
CA SER A 194 4.50 -7.13 -24.57
C SER A 194 3.89 -5.75 -24.54
N TYR A 195 3.77 -5.13 -23.36
CA TYR A 195 3.30 -3.77 -23.20
C TYR A 195 4.24 -2.77 -23.89
N LEU A 196 5.56 -2.90 -23.70
CA LEU A 196 6.55 -2.06 -24.36
C LEU A 196 6.58 -2.23 -25.89
N GLN A 197 6.35 -3.44 -26.38
CA GLN A 197 6.33 -3.72 -27.82
C GLN A 197 5.14 -3.08 -28.55
N GLN A 198 4.03 -2.90 -27.86
CA GLN A 198 2.84 -2.28 -28.45
C GLN A 198 2.73 -0.78 -28.17
N MET A 199 3.64 -0.23 -27.37
CA MET A 199 3.63 1.18 -27.01
C MET A 199 3.97 2.04 -28.24
N ASP A 200 3.13 3.04 -28.51
CA ASP A 200 3.44 4.07 -29.50
C ASP A 200 4.37 5.11 -28.88
N GLY A 201 5.50 5.38 -29.57
CA GLY A 201 6.48 6.35 -29.09
C GLY A 201 7.59 5.76 -28.23
N THR A 202 8.08 6.52 -27.28
CA THR A 202 9.18 6.13 -26.40
C THR A 202 8.74 6.04 -24.95
N MET A 203 9.48 5.26 -24.15
CA MET A 203 9.27 5.22 -22.69
C MET A 203 9.44 6.61 -22.05
N GLU A 204 10.33 7.46 -22.59
CA GLU A 204 10.56 8.80 -22.08
C GLU A 204 9.32 9.70 -22.26
N GLU A 205 8.59 9.57 -23.37
CA GLU A 205 7.37 10.33 -23.61
C GLU A 205 6.24 9.96 -22.65
N GLN A 206 6.10 8.68 -22.27
CA GLN A 206 5.03 8.21 -21.40
C GLN A 206 5.44 8.12 -19.92
N TYR A 207 6.69 7.75 -19.64
CA TYR A 207 7.21 7.48 -18.30
C TYR A 207 8.44 8.31 -17.93
N GLY A 208 8.76 9.37 -18.67
CA GLY A 208 9.87 10.27 -18.36
C GLY A 208 9.64 11.11 -17.10
N GLN A 209 8.38 11.27 -16.71
CA GLN A 209 7.97 11.97 -15.49
C GLN A 209 6.87 11.18 -14.78
N VAL A 210 6.77 11.38 -13.45
CA VAL A 210 5.66 10.84 -12.67
C VAL A 210 4.35 11.56 -13.01
N ASP A 211 3.23 10.84 -12.98
CA ASP A 211 1.91 11.38 -13.36
C ASP A 211 1.03 11.76 -12.15
N SER A 212 1.64 11.85 -10.97
CA SER A 212 0.98 12.25 -9.72
C SER A 212 -0.09 11.28 -9.20
N ARG A 213 -0.04 10.00 -9.59
CA ARG A 213 -0.95 8.99 -9.04
C ARG A 213 -0.67 8.69 -7.54
N LYS A 214 0.50 9.08 -7.02
CA LYS A 214 0.91 8.99 -5.63
C LYS A 214 1.50 10.32 -5.15
N VAL A 215 0.71 11.10 -4.40
CA VAL A 215 1.13 12.40 -3.87
C VAL A 215 1.50 12.29 -2.40
N ILE A 216 2.73 12.65 -2.07
CA ILE A 216 3.29 12.59 -0.71
C ILE A 216 3.53 14.01 -0.22
N TYR A 217 3.01 14.33 0.97
CA TYR A 217 3.22 15.64 1.54
C TYR A 217 3.38 15.58 3.07
N GLU A 218 3.87 16.68 3.65
CA GLU A 218 4.02 16.85 5.09
C GLU A 218 3.15 18.00 5.58
N SER A 219 2.38 17.76 6.64
CA SER A 219 1.58 18.81 7.25
C SER A 219 1.32 18.51 8.74
N TRP A 220 1.59 19.51 9.56
CA TRP A 220 1.24 19.52 10.98
C TRP A 220 -0.10 20.21 11.27
N ASN A 221 -0.87 20.57 10.24
CA ASN A 221 -2.17 21.17 10.43
C ASN A 221 -3.13 20.15 11.12
N PRO A 222 -3.67 20.47 12.32
CA PRO A 222 -4.53 19.52 13.06
C PRO A 222 -5.74 19.03 12.26
N ALA A 223 -6.34 19.88 11.41
CA ALA A 223 -7.46 19.49 10.57
C ALA A 223 -7.04 18.43 9.53
N LYS A 224 -5.81 18.52 8.99
CA LYS A 224 -5.26 17.51 8.07
C LYS A 224 -4.81 16.25 8.79
N LEU A 225 -4.29 16.36 10.02
CA LEU A 225 -3.87 15.20 10.81
C LEU A 225 -5.06 14.32 11.23
N LEU A 226 -6.22 14.93 11.48
CA LEU A 226 -7.43 14.23 11.95
C LEU A 226 -8.47 13.99 10.86
N ARG A 227 -8.22 14.42 9.62
CA ARG A 227 -9.14 14.19 8.50
C ARG A 227 -9.30 12.69 8.27
N ASN A 228 -10.54 12.22 8.20
CA ASN A 228 -10.86 10.78 7.99
C ASN A 228 -10.09 9.85 8.95
N ALA A 229 -9.89 10.30 10.21
CA ALA A 229 -9.19 9.50 11.20
C ALA A 229 -9.88 8.15 11.40
N ASN A 230 -9.10 7.08 11.39
CA ASN A 230 -9.60 5.73 11.60
C ASN A 230 -9.69 5.40 13.11
N LYS A 231 -10.29 4.24 13.43
CA LYS A 231 -10.46 3.77 14.82
C LYS A 231 -9.15 3.74 15.62
N PHE A 232 -8.02 3.43 14.98
CA PHE A 232 -6.71 3.34 15.65
C PHE A 232 -6.21 4.71 16.11
N THR A 233 -6.39 5.75 15.31
CA THR A 233 -6.07 7.12 15.68
C THR A 233 -6.84 7.54 16.93
N TYR A 234 -8.14 7.26 17.01
CA TYR A 234 -8.95 7.58 18.18
C TYR A 234 -8.56 6.76 19.41
N ILE A 235 -8.27 5.46 19.27
CA ILE A 235 -7.78 4.62 20.37
C ILE A 235 -6.46 5.17 20.92
N LEU A 236 -5.51 5.50 20.04
CA LEU A 236 -4.22 6.01 20.50
C LEU A 236 -4.35 7.41 21.16
N LEU A 237 -5.18 8.28 20.62
CA LEU A 237 -5.48 9.57 21.28
C LEU A 237 -6.11 9.37 22.66
N ALA A 238 -7.01 8.42 22.81
CA ALA A 238 -7.61 8.07 24.11
C ALA A 238 -6.56 7.53 25.09
N VAL A 239 -5.66 6.66 24.63
CA VAL A 239 -4.55 6.13 25.45
C VAL A 239 -3.60 7.25 25.86
N MET A 240 -3.22 8.14 24.94
CA MET A 240 -2.37 9.29 25.26
C MET A 240 -3.04 10.21 26.32
N LEU A 241 -4.32 10.50 26.16
CA LEU A 241 -5.07 11.30 27.14
C LEU A 241 -5.10 10.62 28.52
N LEU A 242 -5.34 9.31 28.56
CA LEU A 242 -5.31 8.54 29.80
C LEU A 242 -3.93 8.61 30.48
N LEU A 243 -2.85 8.47 29.73
CA LEU A 243 -1.49 8.59 30.27
C LEU A 243 -1.19 9.98 30.83
N ILE A 244 -1.65 11.04 30.16
CA ILE A 244 -1.53 12.41 30.63
C ILE A 244 -2.30 12.59 31.96
N LEU A 245 -3.54 12.09 32.04
CA LEU A 245 -4.36 12.16 33.26
C LEU A 245 -3.71 11.39 34.42
N LEU A 246 -3.21 10.18 34.16
CA LEU A 246 -2.49 9.37 35.16
C LEU A 246 -1.22 10.09 35.63
N SER A 247 -0.45 10.67 34.73
CA SER A 247 0.75 11.44 35.07
C SER A 247 0.41 12.66 35.97
N ALA A 248 -0.67 13.38 35.63
CA ALA A 248 -1.15 14.50 36.42
C ALA A 248 -1.61 14.07 37.82
N LEU A 249 -2.29 12.92 37.94
CA LEU A 249 -2.72 12.37 39.22
C LEU A 249 -1.51 11.94 40.08
N ILE A 250 -0.52 11.30 39.50
CA ILE A 250 0.73 10.91 40.16
C ILE A 250 1.46 12.16 40.67
N LEU A 251 1.58 13.19 39.82
CA LEU A 251 2.22 14.45 40.18
C LEU A 251 1.49 15.13 41.38
N ARG A 252 0.15 15.20 41.32
CA ARG A 252 -0.68 15.68 42.41
C ARG A 252 -0.45 14.91 43.72
N TRP A 253 -0.38 13.58 43.62
CA TRP A 253 -0.13 12.73 44.79
C TRP A 253 1.25 12.99 45.41
N ILE A 254 2.30 13.09 44.55
CA ILE A 254 3.67 13.39 44.97
C ILE A 254 3.73 14.75 45.69
N VAL A 255 3.17 15.81 45.08
CA VAL A 255 3.14 17.17 45.66
C VAL A 255 2.42 17.17 47.03
N LYS A 256 1.28 16.49 47.12
CA LYS A 256 0.52 16.37 48.37
C LYS A 256 1.30 15.61 49.43
N ARG A 257 2.07 14.59 49.05
CA ARG A 257 2.91 13.79 49.99
C ARG A 257 4.09 14.59 50.50
N ILE A 258 4.77 15.37 49.63
CA ILE A 258 5.88 16.26 50.01
C ILE A 258 5.38 17.36 50.93
N GLY A 259 4.25 18.00 50.62
CA GLY A 259 3.65 19.02 51.47
C GLY A 259 3.30 18.51 52.88
N ARG A 260 2.74 17.30 52.97
CA ARG A 260 2.46 16.65 54.25
C ARG A 260 3.73 16.37 55.06
N ARG A 261 4.84 15.96 54.44
CA ARG A 261 6.12 15.75 55.12
C ARG A 261 6.72 17.03 55.66
N LYS A 262 6.71 18.11 54.84
CA LYS A 262 7.20 19.44 55.27
C LYS A 262 6.41 19.98 56.47
N ASN A 263 5.10 19.86 56.44
CA ASN A 263 4.24 20.30 57.57
C ASN A 263 4.52 19.47 58.86
N ALA A 264 4.73 18.15 58.72
CA ALA A 264 5.05 17.27 59.84
C ALA A 264 6.46 17.57 60.43
N GLU A 265 7.43 17.99 59.62
CA GLU A 265 8.76 18.40 60.06
C GLU A 265 8.72 19.79 60.75
N GLN A 266 7.90 20.73 60.27
CA GLN A 266 7.69 22.03 60.96
C GLN A 266 7.07 21.85 62.33
N ILE A 267 6.02 21.05 62.46
CA ILE A 267 5.36 20.76 63.74
C ILE A 267 6.33 20.07 64.73
N LYS A 268 7.31 19.28 64.24
CA LYS A 268 8.35 18.66 65.09
C LYS A 268 9.43 19.66 65.54
N LYS A 269 9.65 20.76 64.85
CA LYS A 269 10.63 21.81 65.21
C LYS A 269 10.07 22.83 66.15
N GLU A 270 8.74 22.95 66.24
CA GLU A 270 8.02 23.88 67.15
C GLU A 270 7.66 23.27 68.51
N LYS A 271 7.93 21.99 68.73
CA LYS A 271 7.88 21.27 69.98
C LYS A 271 9.29 21.05 70.56
#